data_25ea31b357dec2c08644f6b8ef06c8a9
#
_entry.id   25ea31b357dec2c08644f6b8ef06c8a9
#
_cell.length_a   1.000
_cell.length_b   1.000
_cell.length_c   1.000
_cell.angle_alpha   90.00
_cell.angle_beta   90.00
_cell.angle_gamma   90.00
#
_symmetry.space_group_name_H-M   'P 1'
#
loop_
_entity.id
_entity.type
_entity.pdbx_description
1 polymer ?
#
loop_
_entity_poly.entity_id
_entity_poly.type
_entity_poly.pdbx_seq_one_letter_code
_entity_poly.pdbx_strand_id
1 'polypeptide(L)'
;MKRISVIVPIYNEKENIELLVEKIKTTLKDRFTSYEIILVDDGSTDGSSELIEKIASTDPHIKDYHFTKNNGQTAALSAGFKYCTGDIVVTMDSDLQTDPEDIYLMLPYLDKYDMVNGKRTTREDGFKRKISSLIGNGVRNFITKDNIKDTGCPLKLFKKEVVKSFYLYEGMHRFLPTLAKINGFSVVEVPVHHFDRMYGKSKYGVWNRLWKGLKDAFAVRWMSKRKINYELKKEGK
;
A
#
# COMPACT_ATOMS: atom_id res chain seq x y z
N MET A 1 4.29 -17.45 -16.36
CA MET A 1 3.30 -16.42 -15.92
C MET A 1 3.77 -15.84 -14.61
N LYS A 2 3.59 -14.52 -14.39
CA LYS A 2 4.06 -13.86 -13.16
C LYS A 2 3.14 -14.21 -11.99
N ARG A 3 3.70 -14.49 -10.83
CA ARG A 3 2.98 -14.69 -9.59
C ARG A 3 2.63 -13.34 -8.95
N ILE A 4 1.42 -13.20 -8.40
CA ILE A 4 0.97 -11.98 -7.72
C ILE A 4 0.77 -12.22 -6.22
N SER A 5 1.19 -11.26 -5.39
CA SER A 5 0.93 -11.22 -3.96
C SER A 5 0.09 -9.98 -3.62
N VAL A 6 -1.07 -10.15 -3.03
CA VAL A 6 -1.91 -9.05 -2.54
C VAL A 6 -1.75 -8.95 -1.03
N ILE A 7 -1.27 -7.82 -0.55
CA ILE A 7 -1.02 -7.54 0.87
C ILE A 7 -2.12 -6.64 1.41
N VAL A 8 -2.79 -7.09 2.46
CA VAL A 8 -3.88 -6.39 3.12
C VAL A 8 -3.56 -6.22 4.61
N PRO A 9 -3.18 -5.01 5.06
CA PRO A 9 -3.09 -4.71 6.49
C PRO A 9 -4.49 -4.61 7.09
N ILE A 10 -4.72 -5.26 8.23
CA ILE A 10 -6.02 -5.33 8.91
C ILE A 10 -5.87 -4.87 10.35
N TYR A 11 -6.79 -4.03 10.82
CA TYR A 11 -6.91 -3.67 12.23
C TYR A 11 -8.35 -3.33 12.58
N ASN A 12 -9.03 -4.22 13.31
CA ASN A 12 -10.44 -4.07 13.71
C ASN A 12 -11.35 -3.77 12.51
N GLU A 13 -11.39 -4.67 11.55
CA GLU A 13 -12.18 -4.57 10.31
C GLU A 13 -12.98 -5.86 10.04
N LYS A 14 -13.41 -6.58 11.10
CA LYS A 14 -14.08 -7.88 11.03
C LYS A 14 -15.20 -7.95 10.00
N GLU A 15 -16.02 -6.89 9.91
CA GLU A 15 -17.18 -6.83 9.02
C GLU A 15 -16.81 -6.81 7.53
N ASN A 16 -15.57 -6.41 7.20
CA ASN A 16 -15.10 -6.22 5.82
C ASN A 16 -14.32 -7.43 5.26
N ILE A 17 -13.73 -8.25 6.13
CA ILE A 17 -12.69 -9.24 5.75
C ILE A 17 -13.22 -10.28 4.76
N GLU A 18 -14.33 -10.95 5.06
CA GLU A 18 -14.86 -12.03 4.20
C GLU A 18 -15.19 -11.52 2.80
N LEU A 19 -15.89 -10.38 2.73
CA LEU A 19 -16.27 -9.78 1.45
C LEU A 19 -15.05 -9.33 0.65
N LEU A 20 -14.05 -8.73 1.31
CA LEU A 20 -12.82 -8.29 0.67
C LEU A 20 -12.04 -9.47 0.10
N VAL A 21 -11.84 -10.51 0.91
CA VAL A 21 -11.11 -11.72 0.49
C VAL A 21 -11.80 -12.36 -0.72
N GLU A 22 -13.13 -12.50 -0.69
CA GLU A 22 -13.87 -13.07 -1.81
C GLU A 22 -13.78 -12.22 -3.09
N LYS A 23 -13.84 -10.90 -2.97
CA LYS A 23 -13.62 -10.00 -4.11
C LYS A 23 -12.21 -10.16 -4.70
N ILE A 24 -11.17 -10.18 -3.86
CA ILE A 24 -9.79 -10.36 -4.32
C ILE A 24 -9.63 -11.72 -5.02
N LYS A 25 -10.16 -12.79 -4.42
CA LYS A 25 -10.11 -14.16 -5.01
C LYS A 25 -10.78 -14.19 -6.37
N THR A 26 -11.99 -13.66 -6.46
CA THR A 26 -12.75 -13.62 -7.73
C THR A 26 -11.99 -12.85 -8.79
N THR A 27 -11.41 -11.71 -8.44
CA THR A 27 -10.58 -10.92 -9.35
C THR A 27 -9.36 -11.72 -9.83
N LEU A 28 -8.66 -12.46 -8.98
CA LEU A 28 -7.36 -13.05 -9.33
C LEU A 28 -7.47 -14.41 -10.02
N LYS A 29 -8.44 -15.27 -9.65
CA LYS A 29 -8.50 -16.68 -10.04
C LYS A 29 -8.56 -16.93 -11.55
N ASP A 30 -9.19 -16.04 -12.30
CA ASP A 30 -9.42 -16.23 -13.73
C ASP A 30 -8.25 -15.75 -14.62
N ARG A 31 -7.32 -14.97 -14.07
CA ARG A 31 -6.25 -14.32 -14.82
C ARG A 31 -4.82 -14.59 -14.30
N PHE A 32 -4.71 -15.13 -13.09
CA PHE A 32 -3.42 -15.50 -12.50
C PHE A 32 -3.41 -16.99 -12.18
N THR A 33 -2.46 -17.71 -12.75
CA THR A 33 -2.25 -19.14 -12.47
C THR A 33 -1.65 -19.38 -11.09
N SER A 34 -1.03 -18.35 -10.50
CA SER A 34 -0.46 -18.40 -9.16
C SER A 34 -0.63 -17.06 -8.48
N TYR A 35 -1.32 -17.06 -7.35
CA TYR A 35 -1.49 -15.87 -6.51
C TYR A 35 -1.45 -16.23 -5.03
N GLU A 36 -1.22 -15.25 -4.20
CA GLU A 36 -1.38 -15.34 -2.75
C GLU A 36 -2.00 -14.04 -2.21
N ILE A 37 -2.81 -14.17 -1.18
CA ILE A 37 -3.38 -13.07 -0.41
C ILE A 37 -2.74 -13.11 0.97
N ILE A 38 -2.08 -12.04 1.37
CA ILE A 38 -1.37 -11.92 2.64
C ILE A 38 -2.17 -10.98 3.53
N LEU A 39 -2.84 -11.54 4.51
CA LEU A 39 -3.60 -10.83 5.52
C LEU A 39 -2.70 -10.57 6.72
N VAL A 40 -2.44 -9.32 7.04
CA VAL A 40 -1.60 -8.96 8.19
C VAL A 40 -2.45 -8.27 9.25
N ASP A 41 -2.77 -9.00 10.30
CA ASP A 41 -3.50 -8.50 11.44
C ASP A 41 -2.59 -7.69 12.37
N ASP A 42 -2.86 -6.41 12.49
CA ASP A 42 -2.11 -5.46 13.31
C ASP A 42 -2.61 -5.44 14.77
N GLY A 43 -2.82 -6.62 15.36
CA GLY A 43 -3.24 -6.79 16.75
C GLY A 43 -4.68 -6.36 16.99
N SER A 44 -5.62 -6.86 16.20
CA SER A 44 -7.05 -6.59 16.34
C SER A 44 -7.64 -7.14 17.63
N THR A 45 -8.75 -6.54 18.08
CA THR A 45 -9.45 -6.87 19.32
C THR A 45 -10.97 -7.08 19.13
N ASP A 46 -11.43 -7.08 17.87
CA ASP A 46 -12.86 -7.17 17.51
C ASP A 46 -13.27 -8.55 16.98
N GLY A 47 -12.37 -9.55 17.01
CA GLY A 47 -12.57 -10.87 16.43
C GLY A 47 -12.13 -10.97 14.97
N SER A 48 -11.38 -9.96 14.45
CA SER A 48 -10.76 -10.03 13.13
C SER A 48 -9.70 -11.12 13.06
N SER A 49 -8.89 -11.30 14.12
CA SER A 49 -7.82 -12.29 14.20
C SER A 49 -8.34 -13.70 13.98
N GLU A 50 -9.33 -14.11 14.75
CA GLU A 50 -9.95 -15.45 14.66
C GLU A 50 -10.61 -15.70 13.31
N LEU A 51 -11.20 -14.65 12.71
CA LEU A 51 -11.79 -14.75 11.38
C LEU A 51 -10.72 -14.95 10.30
N ILE A 52 -9.61 -14.23 10.38
CA ILE A 52 -8.47 -14.37 9.47
C ILE A 52 -7.88 -15.77 9.54
N GLU A 53 -7.62 -16.29 10.74
CA GLU A 53 -7.12 -17.66 10.96
C GLU A 53 -8.05 -18.70 10.35
N LYS A 54 -9.37 -18.55 10.58
CA LYS A 54 -10.39 -19.43 9.99
C LYS A 54 -10.33 -19.43 8.47
N ILE A 55 -10.26 -18.27 7.85
CA ILE A 55 -10.22 -18.12 6.39
C ILE A 55 -8.92 -18.73 5.83
N ALA A 56 -7.76 -18.42 6.43
CA ALA A 56 -6.48 -18.94 6.00
C ALA A 56 -6.38 -20.46 6.14
N SER A 57 -7.00 -21.07 7.18
CA SER A 57 -7.02 -22.53 7.35
C SER A 57 -7.79 -23.28 6.26
N THR A 58 -8.69 -22.61 5.53
CA THR A 58 -9.52 -23.23 4.49
C THR A 58 -9.06 -22.98 3.06
N ASP A 59 -8.10 -22.07 2.85
CA ASP A 59 -7.64 -21.68 1.51
C ASP A 59 -6.10 -21.55 1.44
N PRO A 60 -5.41 -22.43 0.72
CA PRO A 60 -3.94 -22.42 0.63
C PRO A 60 -3.36 -21.20 -0.07
N HIS A 61 -4.17 -20.39 -0.74
CA HIS A 61 -3.75 -19.12 -1.33
C HIS A 61 -3.70 -17.98 -0.33
N ILE A 62 -4.26 -18.17 0.87
CA ILE A 62 -4.31 -17.14 1.91
C ILE A 62 -3.25 -17.43 2.97
N LYS A 63 -2.47 -16.42 3.28
CA LYS A 63 -1.49 -16.43 4.37
C LYS A 63 -1.86 -15.39 5.39
N ASP A 64 -1.77 -15.74 6.63
CA ASP A 64 -2.06 -14.88 7.77
C ASP A 64 -0.81 -14.63 8.60
N TYR A 65 -0.70 -13.40 9.11
CA TYR A 65 0.33 -12.97 10.04
C TYR A 65 -0.32 -12.09 11.10
N HIS A 66 -0.06 -12.38 12.38
CA HIS A 66 -0.69 -11.71 13.50
C HIS A 66 0.33 -11.00 14.37
N PHE A 67 0.09 -9.74 14.68
CA PHE A 67 0.89 -9.01 15.65
C PHE A 67 0.29 -9.15 17.05
N THR A 68 1.13 -9.19 18.06
CA THR A 68 0.71 -9.27 19.47
C THR A 68 0.04 -7.98 19.97
N LYS A 69 0.23 -6.86 19.27
CA LYS A 69 -0.34 -5.54 19.57
C LYS A 69 -0.33 -4.68 18.31
N ASN A 70 -1.10 -3.59 18.31
CA ASN A 70 -1.08 -2.63 17.23
C ASN A 70 0.30 -1.94 17.11
N ASN A 71 0.93 -2.09 15.94
CA ASN A 71 2.21 -1.48 15.58
C ASN A 71 2.06 -0.51 14.40
N GLY A 72 0.86 -0.37 13.86
CA GLY A 72 0.48 0.55 12.80
C GLY A 72 0.65 -0.02 11.39
N GLN A 73 -0.08 0.59 10.46
CA GLN A 73 -0.19 0.15 9.06
C GLN A 73 1.18 -0.03 8.35
N THR A 74 2.18 0.79 8.70
CA THR A 74 3.52 0.65 8.08
C THR A 74 4.17 -0.66 8.49
N ALA A 75 4.03 -1.07 9.76
CA ALA A 75 4.57 -2.33 10.25
C ALA A 75 3.89 -3.52 9.56
N ALA A 76 2.55 -3.48 9.43
CA ALA A 76 1.79 -4.53 8.74
C ALA A 76 2.20 -4.65 7.26
N LEU A 77 2.33 -3.54 6.52
CA LEU A 77 2.84 -3.56 5.16
C LEU A 77 4.28 -4.07 5.08
N SER A 78 5.15 -3.69 6.02
CA SER A 78 6.54 -4.16 6.07
C SER A 78 6.61 -5.68 6.27
N ALA A 79 5.76 -6.25 7.13
CA ALA A 79 5.64 -7.69 7.29
C ALA A 79 5.17 -8.35 5.99
N GLY A 80 4.11 -7.81 5.35
CA GLY A 80 3.64 -8.29 4.06
C GLY A 80 4.73 -8.28 2.99
N PHE A 81 5.50 -7.20 2.87
CA PHE A 81 6.64 -7.09 1.94
C PHE A 81 7.74 -8.11 2.23
N LYS A 82 8.01 -8.40 3.49
CA LYS A 82 9.02 -9.38 3.90
C LYS A 82 8.64 -10.81 3.48
N TYR A 83 7.37 -11.17 3.60
CA TYR A 83 6.91 -12.55 3.41
C TYR A 83 6.26 -12.80 2.05
N CYS A 84 6.04 -11.78 1.21
CA CYS A 84 5.49 -11.98 -0.13
C CYS A 84 6.47 -12.72 -1.04
N THR A 85 5.91 -13.60 -1.89
CA THR A 85 6.70 -14.43 -2.81
C THR A 85 6.47 -14.08 -4.28
N GLY A 86 5.41 -13.32 -4.59
CA GLY A 86 5.04 -12.94 -5.96
C GLY A 86 6.05 -12.05 -6.66
N ASP A 87 6.07 -12.10 -7.98
CA ASP A 87 6.86 -11.21 -8.84
C ASP A 87 6.24 -9.80 -8.89
N ILE A 88 4.91 -9.76 -8.77
CA ILE A 88 4.10 -8.54 -8.65
C ILE A 88 3.55 -8.50 -7.23
N VAL A 89 3.72 -7.37 -6.56
CA VAL A 89 3.19 -7.13 -5.22
C VAL A 89 2.15 -6.02 -5.29
N VAL A 90 1.00 -6.27 -4.69
CA VAL A 90 -0.12 -5.32 -4.61
C VAL A 90 -0.36 -4.99 -3.15
N THR A 91 -0.59 -3.72 -2.84
CA THR A 91 -1.11 -3.30 -1.53
C THR A 91 -2.53 -2.78 -1.68
N MET A 92 -3.37 -3.05 -0.70
CA MET A 92 -4.76 -2.65 -0.65
C MET A 92 -5.20 -2.49 0.81
N ASP A 93 -6.08 -1.55 1.11
CA ASP A 93 -6.68 -1.41 2.45
C ASP A 93 -7.86 -2.38 2.64
N SER A 94 -8.21 -2.67 3.90
CA SER A 94 -9.26 -3.63 4.27
C SER A 94 -10.67 -3.03 4.31
N ASP A 95 -10.85 -1.75 3.99
CA ASP A 95 -12.09 -0.99 4.21
C ASP A 95 -13.08 -0.97 3.02
N LEU A 96 -12.83 -1.80 2.00
CA LEU A 96 -13.64 -1.93 0.78
C LEU A 96 -13.79 -0.63 -0.05
N GLN A 97 -12.97 0.38 0.20
CA GLN A 97 -13.01 1.64 -0.56
C GLN A 97 -12.31 1.54 -1.92
N THR A 98 -11.61 0.45 -2.20
CA THR A 98 -10.86 0.22 -3.44
C THR A 98 -11.37 -1.04 -4.13
N ASP A 99 -11.51 -0.99 -5.45
CA ASP A 99 -11.91 -2.16 -6.24
C ASP A 99 -10.68 -3.02 -6.59
N PRO A 100 -10.65 -4.31 -6.24
CA PRO A 100 -9.61 -5.21 -6.71
C PRO A 100 -9.51 -5.30 -8.25
N GLU A 101 -10.60 -5.09 -8.99
CA GLU A 101 -10.60 -5.10 -10.46
C GLU A 101 -9.71 -4.00 -11.06
N ASP A 102 -9.48 -2.90 -10.34
CA ASP A 102 -8.56 -1.84 -10.78
C ASP A 102 -7.11 -2.32 -10.92
N ILE A 103 -6.75 -3.47 -10.34
CA ILE A 103 -5.45 -4.12 -10.57
C ILE A 103 -5.22 -4.29 -12.08
N TYR A 104 -6.25 -4.64 -12.85
CA TYR A 104 -6.14 -4.85 -14.30
C TYR A 104 -5.93 -3.57 -15.09
N LEU A 105 -6.44 -2.44 -14.61
CA LEU A 105 -6.17 -1.13 -15.20
C LEU A 105 -4.69 -0.73 -15.01
N MET A 106 -4.08 -1.21 -13.93
CA MET A 106 -2.72 -0.83 -13.53
C MET A 106 -1.65 -1.77 -14.07
N LEU A 107 -1.95 -3.06 -14.25
CA LEU A 107 -0.99 -4.10 -14.65
C LEU A 107 -0.20 -3.78 -15.93
N PRO A 108 -0.81 -3.26 -17.02
CA PRO A 108 -0.06 -2.98 -18.26
C PRO A 108 1.06 -1.96 -18.08
N TYR A 109 0.95 -1.09 -17.09
CA TYR A 109 1.97 -0.08 -16.82
C TYR A 109 3.25 -0.67 -16.18
N LEU A 110 3.18 -1.86 -15.55
CA LEU A 110 4.37 -2.53 -15.02
C LEU A 110 5.35 -3.03 -16.09
N ASP A 111 4.95 -3.03 -17.36
CA ASP A 111 5.87 -3.33 -18.46
C ASP A 111 6.89 -2.19 -18.68
N LYS A 112 6.50 -0.95 -18.37
CA LYS A 112 7.32 0.25 -18.59
C LYS A 112 7.81 0.88 -17.27
N TYR A 113 7.12 0.64 -16.17
CA TYR A 113 7.40 1.23 -14.86
C TYR A 113 7.64 0.15 -13.83
N ASP A 114 8.32 0.50 -12.74
CA ASP A 114 8.64 -0.44 -11.67
C ASP A 114 7.58 -0.43 -10.57
N MET A 115 6.87 0.69 -10.45
CA MET A 115 5.77 0.89 -9.53
C MET A 115 4.63 1.65 -10.22
N VAL A 116 3.40 1.19 -9.98
CA VAL A 116 2.17 1.87 -10.38
C VAL A 116 1.42 2.28 -9.12
N ASN A 117 1.18 3.57 -8.96
CA ASN A 117 0.41 4.13 -7.85
C ASN A 117 -0.99 4.47 -8.32
N GLY A 118 -2.02 3.99 -7.64
CA GLY A 118 -3.38 4.42 -7.88
C GLY A 118 -3.54 5.91 -7.59
N LYS A 119 -4.36 6.58 -8.40
CA LYS A 119 -4.80 7.95 -8.18
C LYS A 119 -6.33 7.97 -8.15
N ARG A 120 -6.90 8.26 -6.99
CA ARG A 120 -8.34 8.27 -6.80
C ARG A 120 -9.01 9.34 -7.65
N THR A 121 -9.95 8.95 -8.53
CA THR A 121 -10.63 9.84 -9.47
C THR A 121 -11.96 10.40 -8.95
N THR A 122 -12.71 9.58 -8.26
CA THR A 122 -14.01 9.94 -7.67
C THR A 122 -13.84 10.15 -6.17
N ARG A 123 -13.60 11.38 -5.76
CA ARG A 123 -13.83 11.82 -4.39
C ARG A 123 -15.07 12.68 -4.41
N GLU A 124 -16.18 12.16 -3.97
CA GLU A 124 -17.35 12.94 -3.55
C GLU A 124 -17.07 13.66 -2.22
N ASP A 125 -15.82 13.94 -1.95
CA ASP A 125 -15.39 14.74 -0.80
C ASP A 125 -15.97 16.12 -0.93
N GLY A 126 -16.65 16.58 0.11
CA GLY A 126 -17.14 17.96 0.20
C GLY A 126 -16.00 18.96 -0.07
N PHE A 127 -16.36 20.11 -0.65
CA PHE A 127 -15.43 21.17 -1.11
C PHE A 127 -14.28 21.49 -0.13
N LYS A 128 -14.56 21.49 1.19
CA LYS A 128 -13.55 21.72 2.25
C LYS A 128 -12.47 20.62 2.30
N ARG A 129 -12.83 19.36 2.09
CA ARG A 129 -11.87 18.23 2.06
C ARG A 129 -11.00 18.25 0.80
N LYS A 130 -11.56 18.62 -0.35
CA LYS A 130 -10.81 18.78 -1.60
C LYS A 130 -9.72 19.84 -1.46
N ILE A 131 -10.05 21.01 -0.88
CA ILE A 131 -9.08 22.10 -0.65
C ILE A 131 -7.99 21.68 0.33
N SER A 132 -8.34 21.09 1.48
CA SER A 132 -7.34 20.65 2.46
C SER A 132 -6.41 19.57 1.91
N SER A 133 -6.92 18.67 1.09
CA SER A 133 -6.12 17.64 0.40
C SER A 133 -5.19 18.26 -0.66
N LEU A 134 -5.67 19.26 -1.40
CA LEU A 134 -4.86 19.97 -2.40
C LEU A 134 -3.70 20.72 -1.75
N ILE A 135 -3.98 21.46 -0.66
CA ILE A 135 -2.95 22.17 0.10
C ILE A 135 -1.95 21.19 0.72
N GLY A 136 -2.43 20.13 1.38
CA GLY A 136 -1.56 19.13 1.99
C GLY A 136 -0.65 18.43 0.97
N ASN A 137 -1.18 18.06 -0.19
CA ASN A 137 -0.40 17.49 -1.28
C ASN A 137 0.58 18.51 -1.90
N GLY A 138 0.18 19.78 -2.03
CA GLY A 138 1.05 20.85 -2.50
C GLY A 138 2.26 21.07 -1.58
N VAL A 139 2.02 21.20 -0.28
CA VAL A 139 3.09 21.34 0.74
C VAL A 139 4.01 20.12 0.73
N ARG A 140 3.44 18.91 0.72
CA ARG A 140 4.23 17.68 0.65
C ARG A 140 5.11 17.66 -0.62
N ASN A 141 4.53 17.91 -1.80
CA ASN A 141 5.26 17.92 -3.08
C ASN A 141 6.36 18.99 -3.10
N PHE A 142 6.13 20.16 -2.50
CA PHE A 142 7.16 21.20 -2.36
C PHE A 142 8.34 20.71 -1.52
N ILE A 143 8.07 19.97 -0.44
CA ILE A 143 9.11 19.42 0.44
C ILE A 143 9.81 18.23 -0.24
N THR A 144 9.06 17.23 -0.69
CA THR A 144 9.62 15.96 -1.20
C THR A 144 10.12 16.06 -2.65
N LYS A 145 9.58 17.00 -3.44
CA LYS A 145 9.87 17.19 -4.88
C LYS A 145 9.65 15.93 -5.73
N ASP A 146 8.65 15.13 -5.36
CA ASP A 146 8.38 13.84 -6.00
C ASP A 146 7.37 13.89 -7.14
N ASN A 147 6.58 14.98 -7.24
CA ASN A 147 5.53 15.18 -8.24
C ASN A 147 4.42 14.10 -8.22
N ILE A 148 4.19 13.43 -7.09
CA ILE A 148 3.12 12.46 -6.92
C ILE A 148 1.84 13.19 -6.46
N LYS A 149 0.72 12.92 -7.13
CA LYS A 149 -0.56 13.61 -6.85
C LYS A 149 -1.34 12.96 -5.71
N ASP A 150 -1.33 11.62 -5.63
CA ASP A 150 -2.07 10.88 -4.58
C ASP A 150 -1.23 9.79 -3.93
N THR A 151 -0.32 10.16 -3.04
CA THR A 151 0.48 9.18 -2.27
C THR A 151 -0.35 8.35 -1.30
N GLY A 152 -1.53 8.85 -0.93
CA GLY A 152 -2.43 8.21 0.04
C GLY A 152 -3.36 7.14 -0.55
N CYS A 153 -3.37 6.91 -1.86
CA CYS A 153 -4.14 5.82 -2.44
C CYS A 153 -3.58 4.48 -1.94
N PRO A 154 -4.42 3.57 -1.38
CA PRO A 154 -3.94 2.28 -0.86
C PRO A 154 -3.57 1.30 -1.98
N LEU A 155 -4.23 1.39 -3.15
CA LEU A 155 -3.96 0.49 -4.26
C LEU A 155 -2.66 0.88 -4.97
N LYS A 156 -1.68 0.02 -4.85
CA LYS A 156 -0.36 0.19 -5.47
C LYS A 156 0.14 -1.15 -5.98
N LEU A 157 0.76 -1.14 -7.14
CA LEU A 157 1.41 -2.30 -7.73
C LEU A 157 2.92 -2.06 -7.78
N PHE A 158 3.68 -3.08 -7.44
CA PHE A 158 5.14 -3.03 -7.42
C PHE A 158 5.72 -4.25 -8.12
N LYS A 159 6.84 -4.08 -8.80
CA LYS A 159 7.75 -5.19 -9.03
C LYS A 159 8.40 -5.61 -7.70
N LYS A 160 8.73 -6.87 -7.55
CA LYS A 160 9.29 -7.43 -6.30
C LYS A 160 10.56 -6.70 -5.82
N GLU A 161 11.40 -6.25 -6.75
CA GLU A 161 12.63 -5.52 -6.46
C GLU A 161 12.38 -4.20 -5.74
N VAL A 162 11.27 -3.52 -6.07
CA VAL A 162 10.89 -2.26 -5.44
C VAL A 162 10.61 -2.48 -3.97
N VAL A 163 9.77 -3.47 -3.62
CA VAL A 163 9.42 -3.72 -2.21
C VAL A 163 10.62 -4.19 -1.38
N LYS A 164 11.54 -4.96 -2.00
CA LYS A 164 12.79 -5.38 -1.36
C LYS A 164 13.75 -4.22 -1.05
N SER A 165 13.62 -3.12 -1.75
CA SER A 165 14.47 -1.94 -1.57
C SER A 165 14.02 -1.04 -0.42
N PHE A 166 12.83 -1.28 0.15
CA PHE A 166 12.27 -0.40 1.17
C PHE A 166 12.86 -0.66 2.56
N TYR A 167 13.34 0.39 3.19
CA TYR A 167 13.56 0.47 4.63
C TYR A 167 12.48 1.38 5.19
N LEU A 168 11.48 0.79 5.88
CA LEU A 168 10.30 1.52 6.32
C LEU A 168 10.38 1.86 7.81
N TYR A 169 10.01 3.10 8.13
CA TYR A 169 9.79 3.59 9.48
C TYR A 169 8.30 3.93 9.67
N GLU A 170 7.85 4.12 10.91
CA GLU A 170 6.47 4.48 11.21
C GLU A 170 5.99 5.67 10.35
N GLY A 171 4.82 5.57 9.76
CA GLY A 171 4.22 6.62 8.90
C GLY A 171 4.65 6.58 7.43
N MET A 172 5.71 5.84 7.07
CA MET A 172 6.28 5.86 5.70
C MET A 172 5.43 5.12 4.65
N HIS A 173 4.43 4.35 5.04
CA HIS A 173 3.48 3.75 4.09
C HIS A 173 2.83 4.78 3.15
N ARG A 174 2.75 6.05 3.57
CA ARG A 174 2.22 7.17 2.76
C ARG A 174 3.18 7.66 1.71
N PHE A 175 4.45 7.31 1.81
CA PHE A 175 5.52 7.80 0.93
C PHE A 175 6.12 6.71 0.05
N LEU A 176 5.48 5.53 -0.05
CA LEU A 176 6.00 4.42 -0.87
C LEU A 176 6.37 4.85 -2.31
N PRO A 177 5.55 5.66 -3.03
CA PRO A 177 5.93 6.12 -4.36
C PRO A 177 7.17 7.04 -4.34
N THR A 178 7.29 7.90 -3.32
CA THR A 178 8.44 8.77 -3.13
C THR A 178 9.70 7.98 -2.81
N LEU A 179 9.58 6.97 -1.93
CA LEU A 179 10.69 6.08 -1.56
C LEU A 179 11.16 5.25 -2.75
N ALA A 180 10.23 4.75 -3.58
CA ALA A 180 10.57 4.06 -4.81
C ALA A 180 11.42 4.95 -5.74
N LYS A 181 11.00 6.21 -5.96
CA LYS A 181 11.79 7.19 -6.75
C LYS A 181 13.15 7.47 -6.12
N ILE A 182 13.23 7.63 -4.80
CA ILE A 182 14.51 7.82 -4.08
C ILE A 182 15.42 6.59 -4.33
N ASN A 183 14.87 5.38 -4.35
CA ASN A 183 15.61 4.16 -4.61
C ASN A 183 15.95 3.94 -6.10
N GLY A 184 15.57 4.85 -6.98
CA GLY A 184 15.94 4.83 -8.41
C GLY A 184 14.92 4.12 -9.30
N PHE A 185 13.74 3.76 -8.76
CA PHE A 185 12.69 3.11 -9.54
C PHE A 185 11.76 4.11 -10.23
N SER A 186 11.26 3.71 -11.38
CA SER A 186 10.28 4.47 -12.15
C SER A 186 8.88 4.29 -11.58
N VAL A 187 8.13 5.42 -11.44
CA VAL A 187 6.79 5.43 -10.85
C VAL A 187 5.82 6.17 -11.76
N VAL A 188 4.64 5.58 -11.97
CA VAL A 188 3.52 6.21 -12.69
C VAL A 188 2.27 6.21 -11.81
N GLU A 189 1.38 7.19 -12.04
CA GLU A 189 0.05 7.23 -11.41
C GLU A 189 -1.02 6.89 -12.43
N VAL A 190 -1.93 5.99 -12.05
CA VAL A 190 -3.06 5.53 -12.88
C VAL A 190 -4.37 5.84 -12.15
N PRO A 191 -5.37 6.42 -12.84
CA PRO A 191 -6.68 6.64 -12.26
C PRO A 191 -7.32 5.31 -11.82
N VAL A 192 -7.88 5.30 -10.59
CA VAL A 192 -8.57 4.14 -10.00
C VAL A 192 -9.86 4.58 -9.33
N HIS A 193 -10.80 3.67 -9.19
CA HIS A 193 -12.06 3.91 -8.51
C HIS A 193 -11.84 4.05 -7.00
N HIS A 194 -12.71 4.81 -6.35
CA HIS A 194 -12.71 4.95 -4.91
C HIS A 194 -14.15 5.11 -4.43
N PHE A 195 -14.58 4.19 -3.59
CA PHE A 195 -15.93 4.12 -3.07
C PHE A 195 -16.02 4.67 -1.65
N ASP A 196 -17.23 4.99 -1.24
CA ASP A 196 -17.48 5.31 0.16
C ASP A 196 -17.30 4.06 1.03
N ARG A 197 -16.86 4.27 2.27
CA ARG A 197 -16.68 3.20 3.24
C ARG A 197 -18.04 2.56 3.56
N MET A 198 -18.13 1.23 3.42
CA MET A 198 -19.37 0.50 3.71
C MET A 198 -19.59 0.30 5.20
N TYR A 199 -18.53 -0.04 5.96
CA TYR A 199 -18.56 -0.33 7.40
C TYR A 199 -17.42 0.36 8.13
N GLY A 200 -17.56 0.51 9.47
CA GLY A 200 -16.52 1.06 10.34
C GLY A 200 -16.46 2.60 10.39
N LYS A 201 -15.62 3.12 11.29
CA LYS A 201 -15.39 4.56 11.50
C LYS A 201 -13.93 4.91 11.25
N SER A 202 -13.68 6.13 10.73
CA SER A 202 -12.31 6.63 10.58
C SER A 202 -11.62 6.73 11.95
N LYS A 203 -10.53 6.00 12.15
CA LYS A 203 -9.83 5.86 13.44
C LYS A 203 -8.87 7.01 13.77
N TYR A 204 -8.72 8.02 12.89
CA TYR A 204 -7.69 9.06 13.04
C TYR A 204 -8.25 10.48 12.95
N GLY A 205 -7.82 11.35 13.89
CA GLY A 205 -8.11 12.80 13.88
C GLY A 205 -7.27 13.56 12.84
N VAL A 206 -7.85 14.63 12.26
CA VAL A 206 -7.26 15.39 11.14
C VAL A 206 -5.96 16.12 11.53
N TRP A 207 -5.92 16.74 12.71
CA TRP A 207 -4.77 17.54 13.17
C TRP A 207 -3.51 16.72 13.44
N ASN A 208 -3.64 15.56 14.09
CA ASN A 208 -2.51 14.65 14.35
C ASN A 208 -1.90 14.10 13.06
N ARG A 209 -2.74 13.85 12.04
CA ARG A 209 -2.28 13.40 10.72
C ARG A 209 -1.45 14.46 9.99
N LEU A 210 -1.83 15.73 10.11
CA LEU A 210 -1.13 16.83 9.42
C LEU A 210 0.30 17.00 9.97
N TRP A 211 0.45 17.09 11.29
CA TRP A 211 1.77 17.28 11.91
C TRP A 211 2.70 16.07 11.73
N LYS A 212 2.17 14.84 11.90
CA LYS A 212 2.94 13.62 11.62
C LYS A 212 3.37 13.59 10.15
N GLY A 213 2.43 13.82 9.22
CA GLY A 213 2.74 13.82 7.78
C GLY A 213 3.77 14.87 7.36
N LEU A 214 3.78 16.05 8.00
CA LEU A 214 4.76 17.09 7.74
C LEU A 214 6.16 16.69 8.22
N LYS A 215 6.30 16.17 9.44
CA LYS A 215 7.55 15.63 9.97
C LYS A 215 8.10 14.52 9.07
N ASP A 216 7.23 13.60 8.65
CA ASP A 216 7.60 12.49 7.79
C ASP A 216 8.09 12.99 6.40
N ALA A 217 7.45 14.04 5.84
CA ALA A 217 7.88 14.64 4.59
C ALA A 217 9.30 15.23 4.67
N PHE A 218 9.65 15.90 5.78
CA PHE A 218 11.02 16.39 6.02
C PHE A 218 12.00 15.23 6.18
N ALA A 219 11.65 14.17 6.90
CA ALA A 219 12.47 12.98 7.04
C ALA A 219 12.75 12.34 5.66
N VAL A 220 11.73 12.13 4.85
CA VAL A 220 11.86 11.60 3.48
C VAL A 220 12.70 12.53 2.60
N ARG A 221 12.55 13.84 2.76
CA ARG A 221 13.41 14.81 2.06
C ARG A 221 14.88 14.71 2.48
N TRP A 222 15.15 14.55 3.77
CA TRP A 222 16.50 14.34 4.27
C TRP A 222 17.08 13.04 3.70
N MET A 223 16.33 11.92 3.72
CA MET A 223 16.74 10.64 3.13
C MET A 223 17.11 10.79 1.65
N SER A 224 16.29 11.52 0.87
CA SER A 224 16.54 11.71 -0.56
C SER A 224 17.87 12.43 -0.85
N LYS A 225 18.29 13.33 0.05
CA LYS A 225 19.56 14.07 -0.07
C LYS A 225 20.77 13.28 0.42
N ARG A 226 20.56 12.23 1.20
CA ARG A 226 21.59 11.42 1.85
C ARG A 226 21.70 10.01 1.30
N LYS A 227 20.98 9.72 0.21
CA LYS A 227 21.11 8.43 -0.47
C LYS A 227 22.56 8.25 -0.92
N ILE A 228 23.12 7.11 -0.58
CA ILE A 228 24.44 6.69 -1.03
C ILE A 228 24.32 6.18 -2.47
N ASN A 229 25.04 6.79 -3.39
CA ASN A 229 25.16 6.33 -4.77
C ASN A 229 26.65 6.05 -5.04
N TYR A 230 26.94 4.83 -5.52
CA TYR A 230 28.27 4.47 -5.98
C TYR A 230 28.17 3.49 -7.15
N GLU A 231 29.16 3.54 -8.02
CA GLU A 231 29.35 2.57 -9.08
C GLU A 231 30.69 1.85 -8.84
N LEU A 232 30.66 0.53 -8.91
CA LEU A 232 31.89 -0.25 -8.80
C LEU A 232 32.65 -0.17 -10.12
N LYS A 233 33.90 0.28 -10.07
CA LYS A 233 34.79 0.29 -11.24
C LYS A 233 35.22 -1.15 -11.63
N LYS A 234 35.33 -2.04 -10.64
CA LYS A 234 35.67 -3.45 -10.79
C LYS A 234 35.22 -4.20 -9.55
N GLU A 235 34.64 -5.38 -9.75
CA GLU A 235 34.35 -6.30 -8.65
C GLU A 235 35.65 -7.03 -8.26
N GLY A 236 36.06 -6.93 -7.00
CA GLY A 236 37.17 -7.72 -6.48
C GLY A 236 36.77 -9.21 -6.42
N LYS A 237 37.72 -10.11 -6.73
CA LYS A 237 37.53 -11.54 -6.55
C LYS A 237 37.53 -11.89 -5.08
#